data_196ef27abdf3c13efd5ce65ac7dd9bd3
#
_entry.id   196ef27abdf3c13efd5ce65ac7dd9bd3
#
_cell.length_a   1.000
_cell.length_b   1.000
_cell.length_c   1.000
_cell.angle_alpha   90.00
_cell.angle_beta   90.00
_cell.angle_gamma   90.00
#
_symmetry.space_group_name_H-M   'P 1'
#
loop_
_entity.id
_entity.type
_entity.pdbx_description
1 polymer ?
#
loop_
_entity_poly.entity_id
_entity_poly.type
_entity_poly.pdbx_seq_one_letter_code
_entity_poly.pdbx_strand_id
1 'polypeptide(L)'
;MITDLLYNRQVIGDLQKSMDAYSLRQKVLTNNIVNVTTPGYRAMKVDFEEQYKASLYPVGEKAHLDQTHEKHIQPENTNKSFKDVFANVNYKNSPLNDSGLNNVDIDKEMAELAENALRYEMSTKLMNKKFTNLRKAISGRV
;
A
#
# COMPACT_ATOMS: atom_id res chain seq x y z
N MET A 1 8.20 -5.48 28.30
CA MET A 1 9.29 -4.59 27.83
C MET A 1 9.93 -5.02 26.50
N ILE A 2 10.48 -6.24 26.37
CA ILE A 2 11.11 -6.68 25.10
C ILE A 2 10.08 -6.84 23.97
N THR A 3 8.89 -7.35 24.27
CA THR A 3 7.77 -7.50 23.33
C THR A 3 7.28 -6.16 22.77
N ASP A 4 7.21 -5.11 23.60
CA ASP A 4 6.80 -3.76 23.19
C ASP A 4 7.85 -3.12 22.27
N LEU A 5 9.14 -3.38 22.51
CA LEU A 5 10.23 -2.90 21.64
C LEU A 5 10.18 -3.58 20.26
N LEU A 6 9.92 -4.89 20.21
CA LEU A 6 9.77 -5.65 18.98
C LEU A 6 8.54 -5.21 18.19
N TYR A 7 7.41 -5.01 18.86
CA TYR A 7 6.18 -4.50 18.26
C TYR A 7 6.38 -3.10 17.65
N ASN A 8 7.07 -2.20 18.37
CA ASN A 8 7.38 -0.87 17.86
C ASN A 8 8.29 -0.90 16.63
N ARG A 9 9.26 -1.83 16.56
CA ARG A 9 10.14 -1.99 15.41
C ARG A 9 9.38 -2.43 14.17
N GLN A 10 8.41 -3.35 14.32
CA GLN A 10 7.59 -3.81 13.19
C GLN A 10 6.72 -2.67 12.64
N VAL A 11 6.04 -1.94 13.51
CA VAL A 11 5.19 -0.80 13.11
C VAL A 11 5.96 0.30 12.39
N ILE A 12 7.22 0.57 12.76
CA ILE A 12 8.07 1.55 12.06
C ILE A 12 8.37 1.05 10.63
N GLY A 13 8.71 -0.23 10.48
CA GLY A 13 8.93 -0.83 9.15
C GLY A 13 7.68 -0.79 8.27
N ASP A 14 6.52 -1.03 8.86
CA ASP A 14 5.22 -0.98 8.18
C ASP A 14 4.88 0.44 7.70
N LEU A 15 5.10 1.43 8.55
CA LEU A 15 4.91 2.85 8.21
C LEU A 15 5.88 3.30 7.11
N GLN A 16 7.15 2.87 7.18
CA GLN A 16 8.13 3.19 6.14
C GLN A 16 7.69 2.66 4.78
N LYS A 17 7.32 1.37 4.69
CA LYS A 17 6.83 0.78 3.43
C LYS A 17 5.57 1.47 2.90
N SER A 18 4.65 1.85 3.79
CA SER A 18 3.46 2.61 3.40
C SER A 18 3.82 3.98 2.82
N MET A 19 4.78 4.69 3.44
CA MET A 19 5.26 5.98 2.94
C MET A 19 5.95 5.84 1.58
N ASP A 20 6.76 4.80 1.38
CA ASP A 20 7.42 4.51 0.10
C ASP A 20 6.37 4.23 -1.00
N ALA A 21 5.32 3.46 -0.67
CA ALA A 21 4.21 3.19 -1.59
C ALA A 21 3.42 4.46 -1.95
N TYR A 22 3.12 5.33 -0.97
CA TYR A 22 2.44 6.61 -1.23
C TYR A 22 3.31 7.57 -2.03
N SER A 23 4.63 7.59 -1.80
CA SER A 23 5.58 8.37 -2.59
C SER A 23 5.62 7.89 -4.05
N LEU A 24 5.64 6.57 -4.27
CA LEU A 24 5.57 5.99 -5.61
C LEU A 24 4.24 6.32 -6.30
N ARG A 25 3.12 6.22 -5.57
CA ARG A 25 1.78 6.58 -6.07
C ARG A 25 1.70 8.05 -6.47
N GLN A 26 2.30 8.94 -5.68
CA GLN A 26 2.40 10.37 -6.01
C GLN A 26 3.03 10.59 -7.39
N LYS A 27 4.15 9.91 -7.66
CA LYS A 27 4.84 10.00 -8.96
C LYS A 27 3.98 9.47 -10.10
N VAL A 28 3.30 8.34 -9.88
CA VAL A 28 2.44 7.71 -10.90
C VAL A 28 1.24 8.62 -11.23
N LEU A 29 0.54 9.14 -10.23
CA LEU A 29 -0.59 10.05 -10.41
C LEU A 29 -0.16 11.35 -11.11
N THR A 30 0.98 11.92 -10.72
CA THR A 30 1.54 13.10 -11.39
C THR A 30 1.86 12.81 -12.86
N ASN A 31 2.44 11.65 -13.17
CA ASN A 31 2.70 11.24 -14.54
C ASN A 31 1.41 11.06 -15.35
N ASN A 32 0.36 10.50 -14.77
CA ASN A 32 -0.94 10.39 -15.42
C ASN A 32 -1.51 11.78 -15.76
N ILE A 33 -1.49 12.72 -14.81
CA ILE A 33 -2.00 14.08 -14.99
C ILE A 33 -1.22 14.82 -16.08
N VAL A 34 0.10 14.76 -16.08
CA VAL A 34 0.95 15.44 -17.07
C VAL A 34 0.69 14.89 -18.49
N ASN A 35 0.35 13.60 -18.61
CA ASN A 35 0.12 12.94 -19.88
C ASN A 35 -1.36 12.88 -20.30
N VAL A 36 -2.26 13.65 -19.65
CA VAL A 36 -3.70 13.65 -19.98
C VAL A 36 -3.99 14.02 -21.44
N THR A 37 -3.13 14.83 -22.07
CA THR A 37 -3.26 15.24 -23.48
C THR A 37 -2.42 14.39 -24.45
N THR A 38 -1.65 13.43 -23.92
CA THR A 38 -0.76 12.59 -24.75
C THR A 38 -1.56 11.48 -25.42
N PRO A 39 -1.65 11.45 -26.78
CA PRO A 39 -2.35 10.38 -27.48
C PRO A 39 -1.73 9.01 -27.22
N GLY A 40 -2.58 8.01 -27.00
CA GLY A 40 -2.14 6.64 -26.77
C GLY A 40 -1.50 6.38 -25.38
N TYR A 41 -1.47 7.38 -24.50
CA TYR A 41 -0.98 7.17 -23.13
C TYR A 41 -1.93 6.24 -22.36
N ARG A 42 -1.36 5.31 -21.63
CA ARG A 42 -2.11 4.40 -20.74
C ARG A 42 -1.85 4.76 -19.28
N ALA A 43 -2.91 5.14 -18.58
CA ALA A 43 -2.85 5.46 -17.17
C ALA A 43 -2.30 4.28 -16.34
N MET A 44 -1.47 4.60 -15.37
CA MET A 44 -0.89 3.64 -14.44
C MET A 44 -1.50 3.79 -13.05
N LYS A 45 -1.44 2.73 -12.25
CA LYS A 45 -1.84 2.72 -10.84
C LYS A 45 -0.81 1.97 -10.01
N VAL A 46 -0.82 2.23 -8.70
CA VAL A 46 0.02 1.51 -7.73
C VAL A 46 -0.88 0.60 -6.91
N ASP A 47 -0.64 -0.71 -6.99
CA ASP A 47 -1.32 -1.72 -6.19
C ASP A 47 -0.46 -2.03 -4.96
N PHE A 48 -0.92 -1.60 -3.79
CA PHE A 48 -0.24 -1.80 -2.51
C PHE A 48 -1.22 -2.25 -1.41
N GLU A 49 -2.37 -1.57 -1.27
CA GLU A 49 -3.27 -1.76 -0.14
C GLU A 49 -3.86 -3.17 -0.07
N GLU A 50 -4.16 -3.80 -1.21
CA GLU A 50 -4.68 -5.16 -1.24
C GLU A 50 -3.65 -6.17 -0.73
N GLN A 51 -2.39 -6.01 -1.18
CA GLN A 51 -1.29 -6.85 -0.71
C GLN A 51 -0.99 -6.61 0.78
N TYR A 52 -1.08 -5.35 1.21
CA TYR A 52 -0.90 -4.99 2.60
C TYR A 52 -1.98 -5.61 3.49
N LYS A 53 -3.26 -5.50 3.11
CA LYS A 53 -4.37 -6.15 3.82
C LYS A 53 -4.20 -7.66 3.87
N ALA A 54 -3.82 -8.30 2.77
CA ALA A 54 -3.58 -9.74 2.73
C ALA A 54 -2.45 -10.18 3.66
N SER A 55 -1.42 -9.34 3.87
CA SER A 55 -0.33 -9.63 4.80
C SER A 55 -0.70 -9.43 6.28
N LEU A 56 -1.66 -8.51 6.56
CA LEU A 56 -2.17 -8.28 7.92
C LEU A 56 -3.18 -9.36 8.36
N TYR A 57 -3.94 -9.87 7.42
CA TYR A 57 -4.97 -10.88 7.65
C TYR A 57 -4.68 -12.11 6.77
N PRO A 58 -3.63 -12.89 7.09
CA PRO A 58 -3.36 -14.11 6.35
C PRO A 58 -4.57 -15.04 6.45
N VAL A 59 -5.19 -15.30 5.32
CA VAL A 59 -6.41 -16.13 5.21
C VAL A 59 -6.15 -17.59 5.62
N GLY A 60 -4.90 -17.95 5.96
CA GLY A 60 -4.45 -19.34 6.12
C GLY A 60 -4.43 -19.90 7.53
N GLU A 61 -4.49 -19.11 8.62
CA GLU A 61 -4.40 -19.70 9.97
C GLU A 61 -5.70 -20.28 10.52
N LYS A 62 -6.86 -19.98 9.91
CA LYS A 62 -8.16 -20.51 10.36
C LYS A 62 -8.90 -21.39 9.38
N ALA A 63 -8.42 -21.53 8.16
CA ALA A 63 -8.99 -22.43 7.16
C ALA A 63 -8.08 -23.65 6.95
N HIS A 64 -7.76 -24.37 8.05
CA HIS A 64 -7.33 -25.73 7.88
C HIS A 64 -8.58 -26.54 7.48
N LEU A 65 -8.79 -26.61 6.17
CA LEU A 65 -9.81 -27.53 5.63
C LEU A 65 -9.25 -28.94 5.80
N ASP A 66 -9.95 -29.76 6.60
CA ASP A 66 -9.61 -31.17 6.73
C ASP A 66 -9.69 -31.82 5.34
N GLN A 67 -8.54 -32.25 4.85
CA GLN A 67 -8.43 -32.91 3.57
C GLN A 67 -8.93 -34.34 3.74
N THR A 68 -10.21 -34.55 3.48
CA THR A 68 -10.85 -35.87 3.54
C THR A 68 -10.59 -36.70 2.29
N HIS A 69 -9.97 -36.15 1.23
CA HIS A 69 -9.62 -36.85 -0.01
C HIS A 69 -8.41 -36.20 -0.69
N GLU A 70 -7.49 -37.01 -1.26
CA GLU A 70 -6.25 -36.55 -1.92
C GLU A 70 -6.47 -35.55 -3.10
N LYS A 71 -7.67 -35.58 -3.70
CA LYS A 71 -8.03 -34.68 -4.83
C LYS A 71 -8.64 -33.36 -4.39
N HIS A 72 -8.78 -33.08 -3.11
CA HIS A 72 -9.24 -31.79 -2.65
C HIS A 72 -8.20 -30.73 -2.89
N ILE A 73 -8.57 -29.68 -3.62
CA ILE A 73 -7.72 -28.50 -3.86
C ILE A 73 -7.55 -27.79 -2.53
N GLN A 74 -6.33 -27.76 -2.04
CA GLN A 74 -5.96 -26.92 -0.90
C GLN A 74 -5.90 -25.46 -1.37
N PRO A 75 -6.44 -24.49 -0.61
CA PRO A 75 -6.18 -23.09 -0.90
C PRO A 75 -4.68 -22.86 -0.83
N GLU A 76 -4.09 -22.27 -1.86
CA GLU A 76 -2.67 -21.88 -1.84
C GLU A 76 -2.41 -21.06 -0.58
N ASN A 77 -1.45 -21.51 0.20
CA ASN A 77 -1.05 -20.86 1.44
C ASN A 77 -0.30 -19.56 1.08
N THR A 78 -1.04 -18.53 0.68
CA THR A 78 -0.52 -17.22 0.32
C THR A 78 -0.18 -16.39 1.56
N ASN A 79 0.48 -16.99 2.54
CA ASN A 79 1.03 -16.27 3.68
C ASN A 79 2.21 -15.40 3.23
N LYS A 80 1.92 -14.35 2.48
CA LYS A 80 2.91 -13.33 2.16
C LYS A 80 3.24 -12.60 3.46
N SER A 81 4.46 -12.79 3.93
CA SER A 81 4.97 -11.97 5.03
C SER A 81 4.91 -10.49 4.60
N PHE A 82 4.63 -9.59 5.54
CA PHE A 82 4.70 -8.15 5.26
C PHE A 82 6.04 -7.73 4.64
N LYS A 83 7.12 -8.46 4.90
CA LYS A 83 8.43 -8.24 4.26
C LYS A 83 8.40 -8.39 2.75
N ASP A 84 7.46 -9.18 2.22
CA ASP A 84 7.33 -9.50 0.79
C ASP A 84 6.28 -8.60 0.09
N VAL A 85 5.69 -7.64 0.81
CA VAL A 85 4.76 -6.65 0.24
C VAL A 85 5.56 -5.53 -0.42
N PHE A 86 5.37 -5.35 -1.72
CA PHE A 86 5.97 -4.29 -2.52
C PHE A 86 4.89 -3.51 -3.27
N ALA A 87 5.11 -2.22 -3.42
CA ALA A 87 4.26 -1.40 -4.27
C ALA A 87 4.55 -1.70 -5.75
N ASN A 88 3.58 -2.28 -6.44
CA ASN A 88 3.69 -2.61 -7.86
C ASN A 88 2.95 -1.57 -8.71
N VAL A 89 3.57 -1.17 -9.82
CA VAL A 89 2.97 -0.27 -10.81
C VAL A 89 2.35 -1.12 -11.92
N ASN A 90 1.04 -0.93 -12.15
CA ASN A 90 0.29 -1.61 -13.18
C ASN A 90 -0.49 -0.62 -14.03
N TYR A 91 -0.85 -0.99 -15.26
CA TYR A 91 -1.73 -0.18 -16.09
C TYR A 91 -3.18 -0.26 -15.58
N LYS A 92 -3.90 0.88 -15.63
CA LYS A 92 -5.34 0.91 -15.36
C LYS A 92 -6.09 0.24 -16.52
N ASN A 93 -6.99 -0.69 -16.20
CA ASN A 93 -7.93 -1.29 -17.17
C ASN A 93 -9.21 -0.44 -17.21
N SER A 94 -9.10 0.81 -17.62
CA SER A 94 -10.24 1.70 -17.83
C SER A 94 -10.46 1.94 -19.32
N PRO A 95 -11.71 2.23 -19.74
CA PRO A 95 -11.99 2.65 -21.11
C PRO A 95 -11.25 3.96 -21.42
N LEU A 96 -11.17 4.29 -22.70
CA LEU A 96 -10.66 5.60 -23.13
C LEU A 96 -11.52 6.71 -22.51
N ASN A 97 -10.89 7.86 -22.24
CA ASN A 97 -11.60 9.05 -21.78
C ASN A 97 -12.54 9.62 -22.86
N ASP A 98 -13.35 10.62 -22.54
CA ASP A 98 -14.33 11.22 -23.44
C ASP A 98 -13.68 11.78 -24.73
N SER A 99 -12.40 12.16 -24.68
CA SER A 99 -11.65 12.59 -25.87
C SER A 99 -11.25 11.44 -26.81
N GLY A 100 -11.35 10.17 -26.35
CA GLY A 100 -10.92 8.99 -27.10
C GLY A 100 -9.41 8.87 -27.31
N LEU A 101 -8.60 9.78 -26.74
CA LEU A 101 -7.16 9.84 -26.95
C LEU A 101 -6.37 8.94 -26.01
N ASN A 102 -6.83 8.83 -24.76
CA ASN A 102 -6.20 8.03 -23.71
C ASN A 102 -7.24 7.60 -22.65
N ASN A 103 -6.83 6.96 -21.57
CA ASN A 103 -7.72 6.53 -20.48
C ASN A 103 -7.47 7.28 -19.16
N VAL A 104 -6.96 8.51 -19.23
CA VAL A 104 -6.73 9.39 -18.07
C VAL A 104 -7.95 10.27 -17.84
N ASP A 105 -8.53 10.21 -16.65
CA ASP A 105 -9.56 11.09 -16.13
C ASP A 105 -8.91 12.07 -15.15
N ILE A 106 -8.78 13.33 -15.54
CA ILE A 106 -8.04 14.33 -14.75
C ILE A 106 -8.70 14.59 -13.39
N ASP A 107 -10.04 14.64 -13.34
CA ASP A 107 -10.76 14.94 -12.11
C ASP A 107 -10.54 13.80 -11.09
N LYS A 108 -10.57 12.57 -11.57
CA LYS A 108 -10.31 11.38 -10.77
C LYS A 108 -8.85 11.30 -10.31
N GLU A 109 -7.89 11.55 -11.22
CA GLU A 109 -6.46 11.53 -10.85
C GLU A 109 -6.14 12.64 -9.83
N MET A 110 -6.74 13.82 -9.94
CA MET A 110 -6.57 14.91 -8.98
C MET A 110 -7.18 14.57 -7.61
N ALA A 111 -8.34 13.93 -7.59
CA ALA A 111 -8.95 13.46 -6.35
C ALA A 111 -8.10 12.38 -5.67
N GLU A 112 -7.61 11.39 -6.45
CA GLU A 112 -6.69 10.35 -5.96
C GLU A 112 -5.37 10.95 -5.46
N LEU A 113 -4.87 12.02 -6.10
CA LEU A 113 -3.67 12.74 -5.69
C LEU A 113 -3.85 13.41 -4.33
N ALA A 114 -4.98 14.11 -4.14
CA ALA A 114 -5.31 14.76 -2.86
C ALA A 114 -5.48 13.73 -1.74
N GLU A 115 -6.19 12.63 -2.00
CA GLU A 115 -6.32 11.54 -1.04
C GLU A 115 -4.96 10.93 -0.66
N ASN A 116 -4.11 10.68 -1.66
CA ASN A 116 -2.76 10.13 -1.44
C ASN A 116 -1.89 11.07 -0.59
N ALA A 117 -1.99 12.39 -0.80
CA ALA A 117 -1.28 13.39 0.01
C ALA A 117 -1.71 13.35 1.47
N LEU A 118 -3.03 13.23 1.74
CA LEU A 118 -3.55 13.09 3.10
C LEU A 118 -3.04 11.79 3.78
N ARG A 119 -3.05 10.67 3.06
CA ARG A 119 -2.55 9.38 3.58
C ARG A 119 -1.05 9.45 3.92
N TYR A 120 -0.26 10.09 3.06
CA TYR A 120 1.17 10.31 3.29
C TYR A 120 1.41 11.18 4.52
N GLU A 121 0.67 12.29 4.65
CA GLU A 121 0.76 13.19 5.81
C GLU A 121 0.40 12.47 7.12
N MET A 122 -0.68 11.68 7.13
CA MET A 122 -1.06 10.88 8.30
C MET A 122 0.04 9.88 8.68
N SER A 123 0.63 9.19 7.72
CA SER A 123 1.72 8.24 7.95
C SER A 123 2.95 8.93 8.53
N THR A 124 3.29 10.12 8.04
CA THR A 124 4.39 10.95 8.56
C THR A 124 4.13 11.39 10.00
N LYS A 125 2.91 11.84 10.32
CA LYS A 125 2.53 12.21 11.70
C LYS A 125 2.64 11.02 12.65
N LEU A 126 2.18 9.83 12.23
CA LEU A 126 2.31 8.61 13.01
C LEU A 126 3.78 8.21 13.23
N MET A 127 4.61 8.30 12.21
CA MET A 127 6.05 8.04 12.29
C MET A 127 6.71 8.97 13.30
N ASN A 128 6.46 10.29 13.19
CA ASN A 128 6.98 11.29 14.13
C ASN A 128 6.54 11.03 15.57
N LYS A 129 5.27 10.63 15.77
CA LYS A 129 4.76 10.26 17.10
C LYS A 129 5.52 9.04 17.65
N LYS A 130 5.78 8.03 16.83
CA LYS A 130 6.56 6.84 17.23
C LYS A 130 7.99 7.21 17.62
N PHE A 131 8.68 8.02 16.83
CA PHE A 131 10.04 8.49 17.18
C PHE A 131 10.05 9.36 18.45
N THR A 132 9.05 10.21 18.64
CA THR A 132 8.93 11.00 19.86
C THR A 132 8.76 10.12 21.10
N ASN A 133 7.91 9.08 21.00
CA ASN A 133 7.71 8.13 22.09
C ASN A 133 8.99 7.34 22.40
N LEU A 134 9.72 6.88 21.36
CA LEU A 134 11.00 6.22 21.56
C LEU A 134 12.02 7.13 22.22
N ARG A 135 12.11 8.39 21.81
CA ARG A 135 13.00 9.38 22.41
C ARG A 135 12.67 9.62 23.90
N LYS A 136 11.38 9.73 24.22
CA LYS A 136 10.94 9.86 25.62
C LYS A 136 11.33 8.64 26.45
N ALA A 137 11.10 7.42 25.91
CA ALA A 137 11.48 6.18 26.58
C ALA A 137 12.99 6.07 26.86
N ILE A 138 13.82 6.51 25.91
CA ILE A 138 15.30 6.52 26.07
C ILE A 138 15.75 7.57 27.08
N SER A 139 15.12 8.76 27.08
CA SER A 139 15.49 9.87 27.97
C SER A 139 14.95 9.73 29.39
N GLY A 140 14.13 8.71 29.67
CA GLY A 140 13.48 8.49 30.98
C GLY A 140 12.47 9.58 31.38
N ARG A 141 12.08 10.45 30.43
CA ARG A 141 11.07 11.50 30.65
C ARG A 141 9.72 10.99 30.12
N VAL A 142 8.79 10.78 31.04
CA VAL A 142 7.37 10.46 30.75
C VAL A 142 6.64 11.73 30.38
#